data_c42e28533285da07667585eb036f888d
#
_entry.id   c42e28533285da07667585eb036f888d
#
_cell.length_a   1.000
_cell.length_b   1.000
_cell.length_c   1.000
_cell.angle_alpha   90.00
_cell.angle_beta   90.00
_cell.angle_gamma   90.00
#
_symmetry.space_group_name_H-M   'P 1'
#
loop_
_entity.id
_entity.type
_entity.pdbx_description
1 polymer ?
#
loop_
_entity_poly.entity_id
_entity_poly.type
_entity_poly.pdbx_seq_one_letter_code
_entity_poly.pdbx_strand_id
1 'polypeptide(L)'
;DVVDNSEARRGHPSANAAFGNAASVLVGDFVYSRAFQMMVSVGRLDILKMLADTTNQISEGEVWQLKNQHRADVSEREYDDVITRKTAVLFEAAAACAGLITNQSDEVIEALKIYGLQLGFAFQLIDDYIDYAGDTNSLGKNLGDDLADESVPYP
;
A
#
# COMPACT_ATOMS: atom_id res chain seq x y z
N ASP A 1 -2.67 10.73 1.34
CA ASP A 1 -3.59 11.89 1.17
C ASP A 1 -2.86 13.23 1.30
N VAL A 2 -2.04 13.45 2.36
CA VAL A 2 -1.31 14.72 2.56
C VAL A 2 -0.24 14.93 1.50
N VAL A 3 0.50 13.89 1.14
CA VAL A 3 1.58 13.93 0.15
C VAL A 3 1.03 14.17 -1.24
N ASP A 4 -0.07 13.50 -1.57
CA ASP A 4 -0.70 13.52 -2.90
C ASP A 4 -1.72 14.67 -3.05
N ASN A 5 -1.92 15.49 -2.00
CA ASN A 5 -2.94 16.54 -1.94
C ASN A 5 -4.37 16.06 -2.31
N SER A 6 -4.66 14.79 -2.09
CA SER A 6 -5.94 14.19 -2.44
C SER A 6 -7.07 14.85 -1.65
N GLU A 7 -8.12 15.31 -2.33
CA GLU A 7 -9.27 16.00 -1.72
C GLU A 7 -10.37 15.02 -1.30
N ALA A 8 -10.49 13.89 -1.98
CA ALA A 8 -11.54 12.91 -1.74
C ALA A 8 -11.02 11.48 -1.76
N ARG A 9 -11.62 10.61 -0.94
CA ARG A 9 -11.35 9.18 -0.92
C ARG A 9 -12.64 8.41 -0.64
N ARG A 10 -12.96 7.45 -1.50
CA ARG A 10 -14.16 6.60 -1.39
C ARG A 10 -15.46 7.41 -1.25
N GLY A 11 -15.60 8.50 -2.00
CA GLY A 11 -16.76 9.37 -1.98
C GLY A 11 -16.90 10.30 -0.76
N HIS A 12 -15.86 10.39 0.07
CA HIS A 12 -15.81 11.28 1.24
C HIS A 12 -14.60 12.20 1.15
N PRO A 13 -14.63 13.39 1.78
CA PRO A 13 -13.45 14.22 1.92
C PRO A 13 -12.30 13.44 2.56
N SER A 14 -11.08 13.61 2.05
CA SER A 14 -9.88 13.04 2.66
C SER A 14 -9.63 13.64 4.05
N ALA A 15 -8.82 12.96 4.87
CA ALA A 15 -8.54 13.43 6.23
C ALA A 15 -7.88 14.82 6.25
N ASN A 16 -6.97 15.09 5.30
CA ASN A 16 -6.32 16.40 5.16
C ASN A 16 -7.29 17.47 4.69
N ALA A 17 -8.23 17.17 3.79
CA ALA A 17 -9.27 18.10 3.36
C ALA A 17 -10.26 18.42 4.49
N ALA A 18 -10.64 17.42 5.30
CA ALA A 18 -11.61 17.58 6.36
C ALA A 18 -11.03 18.22 7.63
N PHE A 19 -9.80 17.89 8.02
CA PHE A 19 -9.21 18.23 9.33
C PHE A 19 -7.87 18.97 9.24
N GLY A 20 -7.35 19.19 8.04
CA GLY A 20 -6.06 19.81 7.79
C GLY A 20 -4.88 18.86 7.92
N ASN A 21 -3.76 19.24 7.30
CA ASN A 21 -2.56 18.40 7.17
C ASN A 21 -1.97 17.98 8.53
N ALA A 22 -1.88 18.90 9.49
CA ALA A 22 -1.31 18.61 10.80
C ALA A 22 -2.09 17.51 11.54
N ALA A 23 -3.42 17.60 11.56
CA ALA A 23 -4.26 16.59 12.19
C ALA A 23 -4.14 15.23 11.46
N SER A 24 -4.13 15.23 10.12
CA SER A 24 -4.00 14.03 9.31
C SER A 24 -2.69 13.29 9.59
N VAL A 25 -1.56 14.01 9.63
CA VAL A 25 -0.24 13.42 9.95
C VAL A 25 -0.22 12.85 11.36
N LEU A 26 -0.67 13.60 12.38
CA LEU A 26 -0.66 13.14 13.77
C LEU A 26 -1.57 11.92 14.00
N VAL A 27 -2.71 11.86 13.35
CA VAL A 27 -3.58 10.66 13.37
C VAL A 27 -2.89 9.47 12.70
N GLY A 28 -2.20 9.69 11.59
CA GLY A 28 -1.38 8.66 10.94
C GLY A 28 -0.31 8.11 11.88
N ASP A 29 0.44 8.96 12.55
CA ASP A 29 1.46 8.58 13.55
C ASP A 29 0.85 7.78 14.71
N PHE A 30 -0.32 8.22 15.19
CA PHE A 30 -1.03 7.47 16.24
C PHE A 30 -1.43 6.06 15.77
N VAL A 31 -2.03 5.94 14.59
CA VAL A 31 -2.45 4.64 14.04
C VAL A 31 -1.24 3.73 13.83
N TYR A 32 -0.14 4.26 13.29
CA TYR A 32 1.11 3.54 13.10
C TYR A 32 1.68 3.03 14.42
N SER A 33 1.78 3.91 15.43
CA SER A 33 2.25 3.54 16.80
C SER A 33 1.35 2.47 17.41
N ARG A 34 0.03 2.58 17.20
CA ARG A 34 -0.94 1.60 17.70
C ARG A 34 -0.77 0.24 17.02
N ALA A 35 -0.49 0.22 15.72
CA ALA A 35 -0.20 -1.01 14.99
C ALA A 35 1.03 -1.72 15.59
N PHE A 36 2.10 -1.00 15.91
CA PHE A 36 3.27 -1.58 16.60
C PHE A 36 2.93 -2.16 17.98
N GLN A 37 2.13 -1.48 18.78
CA GLN A 37 1.67 -2.03 20.06
C GLN A 37 0.91 -3.36 19.87
N MET A 38 0.07 -3.44 18.84
CA MET A 38 -0.65 -4.67 18.52
C MET A 38 0.30 -5.79 18.08
N MET A 39 1.27 -5.50 17.22
CA MET A 39 2.28 -6.46 16.80
C MET A 39 3.08 -7.02 17.97
N VAL A 40 3.53 -6.15 18.89
CA VAL A 40 4.24 -6.55 20.11
C VAL A 40 3.37 -7.42 21.02
N SER A 41 2.06 -7.12 21.12
CA SER A 41 1.14 -7.89 21.98
C SER A 41 0.94 -9.34 21.52
N VAL A 42 1.26 -9.67 20.27
CA VAL A 42 1.25 -11.06 19.75
C VAL A 42 2.35 -11.91 20.42
N GLY A 43 3.42 -11.28 20.92
CA GLY A 43 4.49 -11.95 21.64
C GLY A 43 5.41 -12.83 20.75
N ARG A 44 5.35 -12.65 19.41
CA ARG A 44 6.16 -13.39 18.44
C ARG A 44 7.12 -12.48 17.71
N LEU A 45 8.40 -12.70 17.91
CA LEU A 45 9.45 -11.86 17.34
C LEU A 45 9.59 -12.03 15.81
N ASP A 46 9.31 -13.22 15.28
CA ASP A 46 9.31 -13.51 13.86
C ASP A 46 8.22 -12.72 13.11
N ILE A 47 7.01 -12.61 13.69
CA ILE A 47 5.93 -11.79 13.16
C ILE A 47 6.29 -10.31 13.23
N LEU A 48 6.79 -9.85 14.37
CA LEU A 48 7.22 -8.47 14.56
C LEU A 48 8.30 -8.09 13.54
N LYS A 49 9.29 -8.94 13.34
CA LYS A 49 10.36 -8.74 12.36
C LYS A 49 9.78 -8.64 10.93
N MET A 50 8.96 -9.60 10.54
CA MET A 50 8.33 -9.61 9.21
C MET A 50 7.56 -8.31 8.93
N LEU A 51 6.70 -7.88 9.86
CA LEU A 51 5.90 -6.68 9.68
C LEU A 51 6.76 -5.40 9.71
N ALA A 52 7.82 -5.36 10.52
CA ALA A 52 8.76 -4.25 10.53
C ALA A 52 9.53 -4.16 9.20
N ASP A 53 10.04 -5.28 8.69
CA ASP A 53 10.70 -5.33 7.37
C ASP A 53 9.73 -4.91 6.25
N THR A 54 8.48 -5.34 6.31
CA THR A 54 7.42 -4.97 5.35
C THR A 54 7.14 -3.47 5.38
N THR A 55 6.97 -2.88 6.56
CA THR A 55 6.71 -1.43 6.67
C THR A 55 7.89 -0.60 6.19
N ASN A 56 9.11 -1.07 6.40
CA ASN A 56 10.31 -0.43 5.85
C ASN A 56 10.31 -0.47 4.31
N GLN A 57 10.01 -1.62 3.71
CA GLN A 57 9.91 -1.75 2.24
C GLN A 57 8.85 -0.84 1.64
N ILE A 58 7.68 -0.71 2.30
CA ILE A 58 6.63 0.21 1.86
C ILE A 58 7.16 1.66 1.88
N SER A 59 7.81 2.07 2.97
CA SER A 59 8.37 3.41 3.09
C SER A 59 9.44 3.70 2.03
N GLU A 60 10.30 2.71 1.73
CA GLU A 60 11.28 2.82 0.64
C GLU A 60 10.59 2.97 -0.73
N GLY A 61 9.50 2.22 -0.96
CA GLY A 61 8.70 2.28 -2.18
C GLY A 61 8.07 3.66 -2.39
N GLU A 62 7.49 4.24 -1.33
CA GLU A 62 6.91 5.59 -1.37
C GLU A 62 7.98 6.66 -1.69
N VAL A 63 9.13 6.60 -1.03
CA VAL A 63 10.25 7.52 -1.31
C VAL A 63 10.77 7.36 -2.74
N TRP A 64 10.83 6.12 -3.23
CA TRP A 64 11.26 5.85 -4.59
C TRP A 64 10.26 6.42 -5.62
N GLN A 65 8.96 6.25 -5.37
CA GLN A 65 7.90 6.82 -6.21
C GLN A 65 8.00 8.34 -6.28
N LEU A 66 8.12 9.02 -5.13
CA LEU A 66 8.30 10.47 -5.07
C LEU A 66 9.51 10.95 -5.87
N LYS A 67 10.63 10.22 -5.80
CA LYS A 67 11.86 10.58 -6.54
C LYS A 67 11.69 10.45 -8.05
N ASN A 68 10.81 9.56 -8.51
CA ASN A 68 10.60 9.26 -9.92
C ASN A 68 9.29 9.84 -10.47
N GLN A 69 8.60 10.67 -9.72
CA GLN A 69 7.50 11.49 -10.25
C GLN A 69 8.00 12.27 -11.46
N HIS A 70 7.13 12.50 -12.45
CA HIS A 70 7.42 13.20 -13.71
C HIS A 70 8.29 12.41 -14.72
N ARG A 71 8.59 11.14 -14.48
CA ARG A 71 9.28 10.30 -15.46
C ARG A 71 8.25 9.60 -16.36
N ALA A 72 8.33 9.89 -17.66
CA ALA A 72 7.50 9.24 -18.68
C ALA A 72 8.11 7.93 -19.24
N ASP A 73 9.33 7.57 -18.80
CA ASP A 73 10.12 6.46 -19.33
C ASP A 73 10.26 5.29 -18.33
N VAL A 74 9.24 5.09 -17.48
CA VAL A 74 9.24 3.99 -16.51
C VAL A 74 9.04 2.67 -17.24
N SER A 75 9.97 1.74 -17.00
CA SER A 75 9.88 0.39 -17.54
C SER A 75 8.86 -0.45 -16.76
N GLU A 76 8.31 -1.48 -17.40
CA GLU A 76 7.44 -2.47 -16.77
C GLU A 76 8.06 -3.06 -15.49
N ARG A 77 9.36 -3.33 -15.50
CA ARG A 77 10.07 -3.83 -14.32
C ARG A 77 10.10 -2.82 -13.16
N GLU A 78 10.31 -1.54 -13.45
CA GLU A 78 10.26 -0.49 -12.42
C GLU A 78 8.86 -0.33 -11.85
N TYR A 79 7.83 -0.46 -12.68
CA TYR A 79 6.44 -0.48 -12.26
C TYR A 79 6.14 -1.68 -11.35
N ASP A 80 6.55 -2.89 -11.75
CA ASP A 80 6.43 -4.11 -10.92
C ASP A 80 7.11 -3.94 -9.57
N ASP A 81 8.31 -3.35 -9.53
CA ASP A 81 9.03 -3.07 -8.29
C ASP A 81 8.26 -2.10 -7.38
N VAL A 82 7.59 -1.09 -7.94
CA VAL A 82 6.73 -0.16 -7.18
C VAL A 82 5.52 -0.88 -6.60
N ILE A 83 4.77 -1.60 -7.43
CA ILE A 83 3.59 -2.37 -6.97
C ILE A 83 3.99 -3.33 -5.86
N THR A 84 5.10 -4.04 -6.05
CA THR A 84 5.60 -4.97 -5.05
C THR A 84 5.82 -4.28 -3.71
N ARG A 85 6.62 -3.20 -3.70
CA ARG A 85 7.00 -2.51 -2.47
C ARG A 85 5.83 -1.75 -1.83
N LYS A 86 5.02 -1.05 -2.62
CA LYS A 86 3.93 -0.21 -2.12
C LYS A 86 2.73 -1.01 -1.63
N THR A 87 2.39 -2.10 -2.32
CA THR A 87 1.12 -2.81 -2.10
C THR A 87 1.30 -4.29 -1.82
N ALA A 88 1.96 -5.04 -2.70
CA ALA A 88 1.92 -6.50 -2.68
C ALA A 88 2.62 -7.11 -1.45
N VAL A 89 3.71 -6.52 -0.95
CA VAL A 89 4.42 -7.01 0.25
C VAL A 89 3.56 -6.99 1.51
N LEU A 90 2.58 -6.07 1.62
CA LEU A 90 1.67 -6.05 2.77
C LEU A 90 0.66 -7.20 2.72
N PHE A 91 0.17 -7.55 1.54
CA PHE A 91 -0.68 -8.73 1.34
C PHE A 91 0.10 -10.02 1.62
N GLU A 92 1.34 -10.12 1.15
CA GLU A 92 2.26 -11.22 1.45
C GLU A 92 2.43 -11.40 2.95
N ALA A 93 2.81 -10.33 3.66
CA ALA A 93 3.03 -10.37 5.11
C ALA A 93 1.75 -10.73 5.88
N ALA A 94 0.60 -10.20 5.48
CA ALA A 94 -0.67 -10.51 6.12
C ALA A 94 -1.02 -12.01 6.00
N ALA A 95 -0.86 -12.58 4.79
CA ALA A 95 -1.10 -14.00 4.55
C ALA A 95 -0.10 -14.88 5.31
N ALA A 96 1.19 -14.52 5.30
CA ALA A 96 2.22 -15.23 6.04
C ALA A 96 1.99 -15.21 7.55
N CYS A 97 1.59 -14.07 8.10
CA CYS A 97 1.27 -13.95 9.53
C CYS A 97 0.15 -14.91 9.96
N ALA A 98 -0.85 -15.14 9.11
CA ALA A 98 -1.91 -16.12 9.41
C ALA A 98 -1.33 -17.55 9.56
N GLY A 99 -0.41 -17.94 8.67
CA GLY A 99 0.28 -19.22 8.76
C GLY A 99 1.15 -19.34 10.01
N LEU A 100 1.91 -18.28 10.33
CA LEU A 100 2.75 -18.21 11.51
C LEU A 100 1.95 -18.32 12.81
N ILE A 101 0.87 -17.56 12.95
CA ILE A 101 0.02 -17.55 14.15
C ILE A 101 -0.62 -18.91 14.37
N THR A 102 -0.99 -19.60 13.31
CA THR A 102 -1.60 -20.94 13.36
C THR A 102 -0.56 -22.08 13.37
N ASN A 103 0.73 -21.77 13.44
CA ASN A 103 1.85 -22.72 13.49
C ASN A 103 1.82 -23.73 12.33
N GLN A 104 1.57 -23.26 11.11
CA GLN A 104 1.60 -24.07 9.90
C GLN A 104 3.04 -24.47 9.54
N SER A 105 3.19 -25.47 8.65
CA SER A 105 4.51 -25.84 8.13
C SER A 105 5.11 -24.74 7.25
N ASP A 106 6.42 -24.78 7.08
CA ASP A 106 7.15 -23.79 6.26
C ASP A 106 6.64 -23.78 4.81
N GLU A 107 6.25 -24.97 4.27
CA GLU A 107 5.68 -25.06 2.93
C GLU A 107 4.34 -24.32 2.82
N VAL A 108 3.47 -24.43 3.85
CA VAL A 108 2.18 -23.75 3.88
C VAL A 108 2.40 -22.23 4.04
N ILE A 109 3.34 -21.82 4.89
CA ILE A 109 3.67 -20.39 5.06
C ILE A 109 4.20 -19.80 3.75
N GLU A 110 5.06 -20.51 3.03
CA GLU A 110 5.59 -20.06 1.75
C GLU A 110 4.50 -19.99 0.66
N ALA A 111 3.60 -20.96 0.62
CA ALA A 111 2.44 -20.91 -0.27
C ALA A 111 1.51 -19.71 0.02
N LEU A 112 1.32 -19.39 1.31
CA LEU A 112 0.55 -18.21 1.73
C LEU A 112 1.22 -16.90 1.34
N LYS A 113 2.54 -16.80 1.43
CA LYS A 113 3.31 -15.65 0.95
C LYS A 113 3.09 -15.43 -0.55
N ILE A 114 3.31 -16.48 -1.35
CA ILE A 114 3.13 -16.41 -2.80
C ILE A 114 1.69 -16.00 -3.14
N TYR A 115 0.70 -16.60 -2.48
CA TYR A 115 -0.70 -16.24 -2.67
C TYR A 115 -0.96 -14.76 -2.33
N GLY A 116 -0.48 -14.30 -1.18
CA GLY A 116 -0.63 -12.91 -0.75
C GLY A 116 0.01 -11.93 -1.73
N LEU A 117 1.24 -12.22 -2.15
CA LEU A 117 1.98 -11.40 -3.11
C LEU A 117 1.22 -11.26 -4.44
N GLN A 118 0.76 -12.37 -5.01
CA GLN A 118 0.02 -12.37 -6.28
C GLN A 118 -1.34 -11.67 -6.15
N LEU A 119 -2.01 -11.83 -5.01
CA LEU A 119 -3.26 -11.12 -4.73
C LEU A 119 -3.04 -9.61 -4.66
N GLY A 120 -1.96 -9.16 -4.00
CA GLY A 120 -1.60 -7.76 -3.90
C GLY A 120 -1.26 -7.14 -5.27
N PHE A 121 -0.56 -7.89 -6.10
CA PHE A 121 -0.30 -7.51 -7.49
C PHE A 121 -1.60 -7.33 -8.28
N ALA A 122 -2.45 -8.34 -8.29
CA ALA A 122 -3.74 -8.29 -8.99
C ALA A 122 -4.63 -7.15 -8.48
N PHE A 123 -4.60 -6.89 -7.18
CA PHE A 123 -5.34 -5.79 -6.57
C PHE A 123 -4.88 -4.44 -7.13
N GLN A 124 -3.57 -4.18 -7.17
CA GLN A 124 -3.05 -2.91 -7.66
C GLN A 124 -3.28 -2.72 -9.15
N LEU A 125 -3.05 -3.76 -9.97
CA LEU A 125 -3.33 -3.70 -11.41
C LEU A 125 -4.80 -3.34 -11.71
N ILE A 126 -5.73 -3.89 -10.93
CA ILE A 126 -7.16 -3.58 -11.08
C ILE A 126 -7.46 -2.16 -10.58
N ASP A 127 -6.83 -1.71 -9.49
CA ASP A 127 -7.00 -0.35 -8.99
C ASP A 127 -6.55 0.68 -10.04
N ASP A 128 -5.37 0.50 -10.62
CA ASP A 128 -4.83 1.35 -11.68
C ASP A 128 -5.70 1.29 -12.95
N TYR A 129 -6.16 0.09 -13.34
CA TYR A 129 -7.07 -0.05 -14.47
C TYR A 129 -8.38 0.70 -14.26
N ILE A 130 -8.95 0.62 -13.06
CA ILE A 130 -10.21 1.30 -12.71
C ILE A 130 -10.00 2.82 -12.69
N ASP A 131 -8.86 3.30 -12.22
CA ASP A 131 -8.55 4.72 -12.26
C ASP A 131 -8.46 5.26 -13.69
N TYR A 132 -7.97 4.43 -14.61
CA TYR A 132 -7.82 4.79 -16.01
C TYR A 132 -9.12 4.68 -16.82
N ALA A 133 -9.89 3.61 -16.61
CA ALA A 133 -11.04 3.22 -17.45
C ALA A 133 -12.39 3.29 -16.74
N GLY A 134 -12.41 3.62 -15.45
CA GLY A 134 -13.61 3.64 -14.63
C GLY A 134 -14.56 4.81 -14.93
N ASP A 135 -15.74 4.77 -14.33
CA ASP A 135 -16.70 5.87 -14.34
C ASP A 135 -16.66 6.60 -12.98
N THR A 136 -16.43 7.90 -13.00
CA THR A 136 -16.34 8.78 -11.82
C THR A 136 -17.52 8.60 -10.86
N ASN A 137 -18.73 8.34 -11.39
CA ASN A 137 -19.94 8.19 -10.58
C ASN A 137 -19.99 6.87 -9.80
N SER A 138 -19.25 5.85 -10.24
CA SER A 138 -19.25 4.52 -9.61
C SER A 138 -18.14 4.31 -8.62
N LEU A 139 -17.06 5.09 -8.69
CA LEU A 139 -15.80 4.86 -7.96
C LEU A 139 -15.61 5.73 -6.71
N GLY A 140 -16.30 6.87 -6.63
CA GLY A 140 -16.17 7.80 -5.49
C GLY A 140 -14.80 8.48 -5.36
N LYS A 141 -13.99 8.45 -6.45
CA LYS A 141 -12.78 9.26 -6.64
C LYS A 141 -12.82 9.90 -8.04
N ASN A 142 -12.05 10.95 -8.26
CA ASN A 142 -11.92 11.53 -9.59
C ASN A 142 -11.14 10.58 -10.51
N LEU A 143 -11.56 10.46 -11.77
CA LEU A 143 -10.78 9.71 -12.76
C LEU A 143 -9.49 10.44 -13.09
N GLY A 144 -8.39 9.68 -13.16
CA GLY A 144 -7.10 10.23 -13.52
C GLY A 144 -6.42 11.02 -12.39
N ASP A 145 -6.83 10.82 -11.13
CA ASP A 145 -6.12 11.40 -9.98
C ASP A 145 -4.64 10.99 -10.01
N ASP A 146 -4.34 9.72 -10.32
CA ASP A 146 -2.96 9.22 -10.47
C ASP A 146 -2.22 9.90 -11.63
N LEU A 147 -2.92 10.27 -12.71
CA LEU A 147 -2.35 11.06 -13.82
C LEU A 147 -2.17 12.52 -13.46
N ALA A 148 -3.07 13.10 -12.68
CA ALA A 148 -2.99 14.49 -12.24
C ALA A 148 -1.86 14.69 -11.23
N ASP A 149 -1.60 13.69 -10.39
CA ASP A 149 -0.48 13.66 -9.44
C ASP A 149 0.85 13.25 -10.11
N GLU A 150 0.82 13.06 -11.47
CA GLU A 150 1.98 12.62 -12.24
C GLU A 150 2.62 11.32 -11.67
N SER A 151 1.85 10.53 -10.94
CA SER A 151 2.21 9.17 -10.60
C SER A 151 2.17 8.34 -11.88
N VAL A 152 3.18 7.52 -12.10
CA VAL A 152 3.35 6.81 -13.36
C VAL A 152 2.39 5.64 -13.42
N PRO A 153 1.37 5.68 -14.29
CA PRO A 153 0.53 4.51 -14.54
C PRO A 153 1.32 3.43 -15.30
N TYR A 154 0.76 2.25 -15.38
CA TYR A 154 1.29 1.15 -16.19
C TYR A 154 1.55 1.63 -17.63
N PRO A 155 2.74 1.36 -18.21
CA PRO A 155 3.10 1.78 -19.57
C PRO A 155 2.24 1.12 -20.65
#